data_179d0db5e0e63903af16e68d15b5556b
#
_entry.id   179d0db5e0e63903af16e68d15b5556b
#
_cell.length_a   1.000
_cell.length_b   1.000
_cell.length_c   1.000
_cell.angle_alpha   90.00
_cell.angle_beta   90.00
_cell.angle_gamma   90.00
#
_symmetry.space_group_name_H-M   'P 1'
#
loop_
_entity.id
_entity.type
_entity.pdbx_description
1 polymer ?
#
loop_
_entity_poly.entity_id
_entity_poly.type
_entity_poly.pdbx_seq_one_letter_code
_entity_poly.pdbx_strand_id
1 'polypeptide(L)'
;MTSTMHPIETFTPVRAANQRDVLSLTLPPLRLLRVAFVGVGARGRQAVMRWCHIPGVEIVAVCDSIKSTAEEVSRQVAQLGKPRPAVFSGESAYIELCQLPAVNLIYVCTDWLSHAPIAIHAMQNRKNVAVEVPAALSLKDIWQLIDTAERTQQHCMMLENTVYDDFEMAVKKMAKKGLFGELIHAEGGYAHPIGDRWTPWRMAYAQQNCGDVYPTHGIGPACKLLNMHKTDRMHYLTSMQTDAFIGTQIYQKVMQTPCSFFANGDQTSTTIRTLKGKTILIQHNVMSPRPYNRMFQVIGTQGYAAKYPTLEIMLSRESAAKVGINIDENSVLLSASQIETLLHSYAPDFRPETINLAKQLDPRGGMSYFMDLRLAHCLQQGLPLDMDVYDLAEGCSIAELSKLSIEHGSMPVMIPDFTRGAGFVR
;
A
#
# COMPACT_ATOMS: atom_id res chain seq x y z
N MET A 1 17.18 4.96 40.22
CA MET A 1 16.08 5.80 39.71
C MET A 1 15.72 5.24 38.34
N THR A 2 14.64 4.48 38.23
CA THR A 2 14.12 4.02 36.94
C THR A 2 13.46 5.22 36.26
N SER A 3 14.18 5.87 35.34
CA SER A 3 13.59 6.83 34.44
C SER A 3 12.49 6.09 33.65
N THR A 4 11.24 6.37 33.94
CA THR A 4 10.12 5.94 33.12
C THR A 4 10.27 6.65 31.78
N MET A 5 10.75 5.94 30.74
CA MET A 5 10.73 6.46 29.39
C MET A 5 9.27 6.70 28.99
N HIS A 6 8.89 7.94 28.79
CA HIS A 6 7.59 8.29 28.20
C HIS A 6 7.69 8.21 26.68
N PRO A 7 6.71 7.62 26.00
CA PRO A 7 6.69 7.62 24.54
C PRO A 7 6.61 9.03 23.98
N ILE A 8 7.09 9.22 22.77
CA ILE A 8 6.92 10.48 22.04
C ILE A 8 5.44 10.56 21.64
N GLU A 9 4.76 11.58 22.13
CA GLU A 9 3.35 11.81 21.82
C GLU A 9 3.19 12.39 20.41
N THR A 10 2.14 11.94 19.71
CA THR A 10 1.73 12.50 18.44
C THR A 10 0.31 13.06 18.55
N PHE A 11 -0.01 14.00 17.69
CA PHE A 11 -1.28 14.71 17.77
C PHE A 11 -2.33 14.08 16.83
N THR A 12 -3.52 13.82 17.37
CA THR A 12 -4.72 13.49 16.58
C THR A 12 -5.62 14.73 16.52
N PRO A 13 -5.73 15.41 15.36
CA PRO A 13 -6.56 16.61 15.25
C PRO A 13 -8.05 16.26 15.37
N VAL A 14 -8.82 17.17 15.96
CA VAL A 14 -10.27 17.03 16.08
C VAL A 14 -10.93 17.15 14.70
N ARG A 15 -11.92 16.29 14.43
CA ARG A 15 -12.71 16.36 13.20
C ARG A 15 -13.50 17.67 13.16
N ALA A 16 -13.45 18.41 12.05
CA ALA A 16 -14.21 19.63 11.90
C ALA A 16 -15.72 19.33 11.70
N ALA A 17 -16.59 20.26 12.07
CA ALA A 17 -18.04 20.06 12.04
C ALA A 17 -18.62 19.74 10.66
N ASN A 18 -17.93 20.15 9.58
CA ASN A 18 -18.31 19.87 8.19
C ASN A 18 -17.67 18.61 7.60
N GLN A 19 -17.02 17.80 8.42
CA GLN A 19 -16.38 16.53 8.05
C GLN A 19 -17.16 15.37 8.63
N ARG A 20 -17.25 14.28 7.86
CA ARG A 20 -17.78 12.99 8.31
C ARG A 20 -16.75 11.92 7.95
N ASP A 21 -16.62 10.90 8.80
CA ASP A 21 -15.75 9.78 8.44
C ASP A 21 -16.18 9.14 7.11
N VAL A 22 -15.21 8.46 6.50
CA VAL A 22 -15.42 7.76 5.23
C VAL A 22 -15.24 6.25 5.38
N LEU A 23 -15.37 5.74 6.61
CA LEU A 23 -15.39 4.31 6.89
C LEU A 23 -16.54 3.66 6.12
N SER A 24 -16.22 2.67 5.31
CA SER A 24 -17.21 1.99 4.46
C SER A 24 -18.01 2.94 3.56
N LEU A 25 -17.41 4.05 3.11
CA LEU A 25 -18.02 5.00 2.20
C LEU A 25 -18.59 4.28 0.96
N THR A 26 -19.83 4.59 0.62
CA THR A 26 -20.50 4.16 -0.61
C THR A 26 -20.91 5.39 -1.41
N LEU A 27 -20.74 5.33 -2.71
CA LEU A 27 -21.14 6.39 -3.66
C LEU A 27 -22.07 5.80 -4.72
N PRO A 28 -22.84 6.63 -5.43
CA PRO A 28 -23.64 6.13 -6.54
C PRO A 28 -22.81 5.34 -7.56
N PRO A 29 -23.30 4.20 -8.06
CA PRO A 29 -22.59 3.37 -9.04
C PRO A 29 -22.19 4.15 -10.30
N LEU A 30 -20.95 3.98 -10.74
CA LEU A 30 -20.40 4.57 -11.96
C LEU A 30 -20.39 3.53 -13.08
N ARG A 31 -21.49 3.37 -13.83
CA ARG A 31 -21.60 2.36 -14.90
C ARG A 31 -20.47 2.45 -15.93
N LEU A 32 -20.04 3.67 -16.26
CA LEU A 32 -18.86 3.95 -17.08
C LEU A 32 -17.85 4.73 -16.24
N LEU A 33 -16.72 4.11 -15.98
CA LEU A 33 -15.63 4.71 -15.21
C LEU A 33 -14.69 5.46 -16.16
N ARG A 34 -14.76 6.79 -16.12
CA ARG A 34 -13.90 7.67 -16.92
C ARG A 34 -12.69 8.10 -16.11
N VAL A 35 -11.54 7.59 -16.51
CA VAL A 35 -10.28 7.72 -15.78
C VAL A 35 -9.36 8.69 -16.48
N ALA A 36 -8.72 9.56 -15.69
CA ALA A 36 -7.59 10.35 -16.15
C ALA A 36 -6.34 10.00 -15.33
N PHE A 37 -5.22 9.85 -16.02
CA PHE A 37 -3.93 9.49 -15.42
C PHE A 37 -3.03 10.72 -15.31
N VAL A 38 -2.43 10.92 -14.14
CA VAL A 38 -1.43 11.97 -13.88
C VAL A 38 -0.10 11.30 -13.51
N GLY A 39 0.93 11.57 -14.31
CA GLY A 39 2.19 10.86 -14.29
C GLY A 39 2.11 9.56 -15.10
N VAL A 40 2.53 9.61 -16.38
CA VAL A 40 2.48 8.45 -17.28
C VAL A 40 3.89 7.99 -17.72
N GLY A 41 4.87 8.19 -16.85
CA GLY A 41 6.20 7.59 -16.95
C GLY A 41 6.13 6.05 -16.86
N ALA A 42 7.23 5.39 -16.51
CA ALA A 42 7.32 3.92 -16.55
C ALA A 42 6.19 3.22 -15.78
N ARG A 43 5.91 3.65 -14.55
CA ARG A 43 4.86 3.05 -13.70
C ARG A 43 3.46 3.39 -14.20
N GLY A 44 3.19 4.67 -14.48
CA GLY A 44 1.89 5.12 -14.97
C GLY A 44 1.52 4.53 -16.33
N ARG A 45 2.49 4.39 -17.24
CA ARG A 45 2.30 3.71 -18.53
C ARG A 45 1.80 2.28 -18.34
N GLN A 46 2.42 1.52 -17.43
CA GLN A 46 1.98 0.15 -17.11
C GLN A 46 0.54 0.14 -16.56
N ALA A 47 0.19 1.10 -15.71
CA ALA A 47 -1.16 1.23 -15.18
C ALA A 47 -2.16 1.55 -16.30
N VAL A 48 -1.89 2.53 -17.17
CA VAL A 48 -2.72 2.86 -18.34
C VAL A 48 -2.97 1.61 -19.19
N MET A 49 -1.92 0.83 -19.49
CA MET A 49 -2.06 -0.39 -20.30
C MET A 49 -2.96 -1.42 -19.61
N ARG A 50 -2.82 -1.66 -18.29
CA ARG A 50 -3.72 -2.58 -17.56
C ARG A 50 -5.17 -2.10 -17.59
N TRP A 51 -5.41 -0.80 -17.39
CA TRP A 51 -6.74 -0.21 -17.36
C TRP A 51 -7.47 -0.28 -18.71
N CYS A 52 -6.75 -0.33 -19.84
CA CYS A 52 -7.34 -0.58 -21.16
C CYS A 52 -8.08 -1.92 -21.26
N HIS A 53 -7.78 -2.88 -20.38
CA HIS A 53 -8.38 -4.22 -20.36
C HIS A 53 -9.50 -4.39 -19.34
N ILE A 54 -9.81 -3.36 -18.55
CA ILE A 54 -10.89 -3.43 -17.54
C ILE A 54 -12.24 -3.07 -18.22
N PRO A 55 -13.26 -3.94 -18.10
CA PRO A 55 -14.58 -3.65 -18.67
C PRO A 55 -15.24 -2.42 -18.04
N GLY A 56 -15.96 -1.63 -18.85
CA GLY A 56 -16.68 -0.43 -18.38
C GLY A 56 -15.76 0.72 -17.99
N VAL A 57 -14.54 0.74 -18.52
CA VAL A 57 -13.55 1.81 -18.31
C VAL A 57 -13.25 2.52 -19.62
N GLU A 58 -13.16 3.85 -19.55
CA GLU A 58 -12.69 4.74 -20.61
C GLU A 58 -11.54 5.60 -20.06
N ILE A 59 -10.40 5.58 -20.75
CA ILE A 59 -9.27 6.47 -20.43
C ILE A 59 -9.49 7.76 -21.22
N VAL A 60 -9.89 8.83 -20.53
CA VAL A 60 -10.30 10.08 -21.19
C VAL A 60 -9.18 11.10 -21.29
N ALA A 61 -8.20 11.04 -20.41
CA ALA A 61 -7.05 11.95 -20.44
C ALA A 61 -5.79 11.32 -19.83
N VAL A 62 -4.65 11.78 -20.31
CA VAL A 62 -3.33 11.49 -19.74
C VAL A 62 -2.55 12.79 -19.55
N CYS A 63 -1.84 12.92 -18.43
CA CYS A 63 -1.06 14.10 -18.07
C CYS A 63 0.36 13.67 -17.64
N ASP A 64 1.35 14.40 -18.13
CA ASP A 64 2.74 14.25 -17.69
C ASP A 64 3.46 15.60 -17.79
N SER A 65 4.48 15.84 -16.97
CA SER A 65 5.31 17.04 -17.08
C SER A 65 6.02 17.11 -18.42
N ILE A 66 6.31 15.95 -19.02
CA ILE A 66 6.98 15.79 -20.32
C ILE A 66 5.92 15.48 -21.39
N LYS A 67 5.68 16.44 -22.29
CA LYS A 67 4.68 16.35 -23.35
C LYS A 67 4.81 15.11 -24.22
N SER A 68 6.02 14.78 -24.67
CA SER A 68 6.26 13.60 -25.51
C SER A 68 5.89 12.29 -24.83
N THR A 69 6.06 12.18 -23.50
CA THR A 69 5.65 11.01 -22.69
C THR A 69 4.14 10.86 -22.72
N ALA A 70 3.39 11.93 -22.48
CA ALA A 70 1.92 11.90 -22.50
C ALA A 70 1.37 11.59 -23.90
N GLU A 71 1.94 12.20 -24.95
CA GLU A 71 1.57 11.95 -26.35
C GLU A 71 1.80 10.50 -26.78
N GLU A 72 2.92 9.91 -26.33
CA GLU A 72 3.26 8.52 -26.61
C GLU A 72 2.25 7.56 -25.99
N VAL A 73 1.90 7.75 -24.69
CA VAL A 73 0.92 6.91 -24.02
C VAL A 73 -0.47 7.07 -24.64
N SER A 74 -0.86 8.31 -25.02
CA SER A 74 -2.13 8.57 -25.72
C SER A 74 -2.20 7.80 -27.06
N ARG A 75 -1.08 7.74 -27.83
CA ARG A 75 -1.00 6.94 -29.07
C ARG A 75 -1.11 5.43 -28.79
N GLN A 76 -0.43 4.94 -27.76
CA GLN A 76 -0.49 3.51 -27.37
C GLN A 76 -1.91 3.06 -27.01
N VAL A 77 -2.67 3.88 -26.29
CA VAL A 77 -4.10 3.61 -26.01
C VAL A 77 -4.89 3.48 -27.30
N ALA A 78 -4.68 4.40 -28.26
CA ALA A 78 -5.37 4.36 -29.56
C ALA A 78 -4.98 3.13 -30.38
N GLN A 79 -3.72 2.69 -30.31
CA GLN A 79 -3.25 1.46 -30.99
C GLN A 79 -3.91 0.18 -30.45
N LEU A 80 -4.39 0.19 -29.19
CA LEU A 80 -5.20 -0.88 -28.62
C LEU A 80 -6.68 -0.82 -29.03
N GLY A 81 -7.03 0.04 -30.01
CA GLY A 81 -8.42 0.19 -30.48
C GLY A 81 -9.34 0.95 -29.51
N LYS A 82 -8.76 1.67 -28.54
CA LYS A 82 -9.53 2.50 -27.61
C LYS A 82 -9.60 3.95 -28.10
N PRO A 83 -10.59 4.76 -27.66
CA PRO A 83 -10.61 6.18 -27.92
C PRO A 83 -9.29 6.84 -27.47
N ARG A 84 -8.78 7.74 -28.30
CA ARG A 84 -7.51 8.42 -28.00
C ARG A 84 -7.70 9.40 -26.85
N PRO A 85 -7.01 9.25 -25.70
CA PRO A 85 -7.12 10.17 -24.56
C PRO A 85 -6.63 11.58 -24.92
N ALA A 86 -7.25 12.61 -24.34
CA ALA A 86 -6.74 13.96 -24.37
C ALA A 86 -5.38 14.05 -23.67
N VAL A 87 -4.49 14.91 -24.16
CA VAL A 87 -3.13 15.08 -23.65
C VAL A 87 -3.01 16.38 -22.90
N PHE A 88 -2.60 16.31 -21.64
CA PHE A 88 -2.24 17.45 -20.81
C PHE A 88 -0.73 17.38 -20.51
N SER A 89 -0.03 18.53 -20.49
CA SER A 89 1.40 18.53 -20.23
C SER A 89 1.87 19.78 -19.49
N GLY A 90 2.81 19.57 -18.58
CA GLY A 90 3.39 20.58 -17.70
C GLY A 90 3.15 20.25 -16.23
N GLU A 91 3.96 20.82 -15.34
CA GLU A 91 3.94 20.52 -13.90
C GLU A 91 2.58 20.77 -13.23
N SER A 92 1.83 21.79 -13.67
CA SER A 92 0.52 22.18 -13.13
C SER A 92 -0.66 21.76 -14.00
N ALA A 93 -0.45 21.04 -15.10
CA ALA A 93 -1.52 20.67 -16.04
C ALA A 93 -2.59 19.74 -15.42
N TYR A 94 -2.25 19.04 -14.33
CA TYR A 94 -3.23 18.27 -13.56
C TYR A 94 -4.35 19.13 -12.97
N ILE A 95 -4.12 20.43 -12.76
CA ILE A 95 -5.13 21.35 -12.21
C ILE A 95 -6.32 21.46 -13.16
N GLU A 96 -6.05 21.71 -14.44
CA GLU A 96 -7.07 21.76 -15.49
C GLU A 96 -7.72 20.39 -15.72
N LEU A 97 -6.92 19.33 -15.74
CA LEU A 97 -7.39 17.96 -15.91
C LEU A 97 -8.39 17.55 -14.82
N CYS A 98 -8.14 17.90 -13.56
CA CYS A 98 -9.05 17.63 -12.45
C CYS A 98 -10.40 18.36 -12.58
N GLN A 99 -10.47 19.46 -13.32
CA GLN A 99 -11.72 20.23 -13.54
C GLN A 99 -12.59 19.64 -14.65
N LEU A 100 -12.10 18.67 -15.45
CA LEU A 100 -12.88 18.08 -16.54
C LEU A 100 -14.16 17.41 -16.01
N PRO A 101 -15.36 17.83 -16.44
CA PRO A 101 -16.62 17.25 -15.95
C PRO A 101 -16.76 15.75 -16.29
N ALA A 102 -16.17 15.33 -17.40
CA ALA A 102 -16.23 13.94 -17.86
C ALA A 102 -15.46 12.96 -16.95
N VAL A 103 -14.43 13.43 -16.23
CA VAL A 103 -13.59 12.57 -15.40
C VAL A 103 -14.26 12.28 -14.06
N ASN A 104 -14.26 11.02 -13.62
CA ASN A 104 -14.77 10.61 -12.33
C ASN A 104 -13.74 9.88 -11.44
N LEU A 105 -12.58 9.52 -11.99
CA LEU A 105 -11.44 8.97 -11.27
C LEU A 105 -10.13 9.60 -11.75
N ILE A 106 -9.32 10.09 -10.83
CA ILE A 106 -7.94 10.51 -11.09
C ILE A 106 -7.00 9.41 -10.55
N TYR A 107 -6.12 8.91 -11.42
CA TYR A 107 -5.09 7.92 -11.09
C TYR A 107 -3.73 8.61 -11.09
N VAL A 108 -3.09 8.69 -9.91
CA VAL A 108 -1.85 9.45 -9.68
C VAL A 108 -0.64 8.52 -9.62
N CYS A 109 0.33 8.74 -10.50
CA CYS A 109 1.59 7.96 -10.61
C CYS A 109 2.82 8.85 -10.80
N THR A 110 2.87 10.00 -10.17
CA THR A 110 3.97 10.96 -10.25
C THR A 110 5.15 10.57 -9.34
N ASP A 111 6.03 11.51 -9.03
CA ASP A 111 6.97 11.36 -7.92
C ASP A 111 6.24 11.44 -6.56
N TRP A 112 6.89 10.96 -5.50
CA TRP A 112 6.27 10.84 -4.17
C TRP A 112 5.81 12.17 -3.58
N LEU A 113 6.52 13.27 -3.83
CA LEU A 113 6.20 14.60 -3.27
C LEU A 113 4.92 15.19 -3.89
N SER A 114 4.63 14.81 -5.13
CA SER A 114 3.47 15.30 -5.88
C SER A 114 2.19 14.50 -5.61
N HIS A 115 2.27 13.30 -5.00
CA HIS A 115 1.12 12.42 -4.79
C HIS A 115 0.01 13.08 -3.98
N ALA A 116 0.31 13.53 -2.75
CA ALA A 116 -0.69 14.11 -1.86
C ALA A 116 -1.29 15.42 -2.41
N PRO A 117 -0.52 16.41 -2.91
CA PRO A 117 -1.07 17.62 -3.49
C PRO A 117 -2.06 17.36 -4.64
N ILE A 118 -1.71 16.44 -5.56
CA ILE A 118 -2.58 16.10 -6.70
C ILE A 118 -3.85 15.39 -6.21
N ALA A 119 -3.73 14.43 -5.29
CA ALA A 119 -4.86 13.70 -4.73
C ALA A 119 -5.85 14.63 -4.00
N ILE A 120 -5.33 15.56 -3.19
CA ILE A 120 -6.11 16.59 -2.50
C ILE A 120 -6.86 17.45 -3.51
N HIS A 121 -6.16 17.96 -4.52
CA HIS A 121 -6.77 18.81 -5.55
C HIS A 121 -7.87 18.07 -6.34
N ALA A 122 -7.65 16.81 -6.68
CA ALA A 122 -8.64 15.97 -7.35
C ALA A 122 -9.92 15.80 -6.50
N MET A 123 -9.79 15.46 -5.21
CA MET A 123 -10.94 15.32 -4.32
C MET A 123 -11.69 16.64 -4.12
N GLN A 124 -10.98 17.79 -4.06
CA GLN A 124 -11.61 19.13 -4.02
C GLN A 124 -12.45 19.41 -5.26
N ASN A 125 -12.08 18.84 -6.41
CA ASN A 125 -12.83 18.88 -7.66
C ASN A 125 -13.84 17.73 -7.82
N ARG A 126 -14.22 17.08 -6.69
CA ARG A 126 -15.22 16.01 -6.66
C ARG A 126 -14.84 14.78 -7.49
N LYS A 127 -13.54 14.46 -7.59
CA LYS A 127 -13.07 13.26 -8.24
C LYS A 127 -12.72 12.20 -7.19
N ASN A 128 -13.02 10.94 -7.48
CA ASN A 128 -12.42 9.83 -6.76
C ASN A 128 -10.94 9.77 -7.10
N VAL A 129 -10.13 9.26 -6.19
CA VAL A 129 -8.68 9.21 -6.33
C VAL A 129 -8.14 7.81 -6.09
N ALA A 130 -7.25 7.40 -6.98
CA ALA A 130 -6.34 6.28 -6.82
C ALA A 130 -4.90 6.82 -6.89
N VAL A 131 -4.08 6.60 -5.88
CA VAL A 131 -2.74 7.17 -5.79
C VAL A 131 -1.70 6.09 -5.52
N GLU A 132 -0.61 6.08 -6.31
CA GLU A 132 0.49 5.12 -6.15
C GLU A 132 1.20 5.29 -4.79
N VAL A 133 1.84 4.21 -4.38
CA VAL A 133 2.57 4.12 -3.11
C VAL A 133 3.92 4.84 -3.15
N PRO A 134 4.30 5.51 -2.04
CA PRO A 134 3.49 5.96 -0.93
C PRO A 134 2.65 7.17 -1.30
N ALA A 135 1.42 7.22 -0.81
CA ALA A 135 0.51 8.32 -1.14
C ALA A 135 0.86 9.64 -0.44
N ALA A 136 1.56 9.55 0.68
CA ALA A 136 2.04 10.68 1.47
C ALA A 136 3.35 10.33 2.18
N LEU A 137 4.14 11.35 2.51
CA LEU A 137 5.45 11.22 3.16
C LEU A 137 5.51 11.89 4.54
N SER A 138 4.45 12.59 4.93
CA SER A 138 4.38 13.30 6.21
C SER A 138 3.00 13.13 6.86
N LEU A 139 2.96 13.20 8.20
CA LEU A 139 1.71 13.24 8.96
C LEU A 139 0.83 14.44 8.55
N LYS A 140 1.45 15.55 8.19
CA LYS A 140 0.75 16.73 7.68
C LYS A 140 -0.03 16.40 6.41
N ASP A 141 0.61 15.78 5.42
CA ASP A 141 -0.04 15.42 4.16
C ASP A 141 -1.11 14.35 4.37
N ILE A 142 -0.84 13.38 5.25
CA ILE A 142 -1.80 12.35 5.64
C ILE A 142 -3.07 12.99 6.20
N TRP A 143 -2.96 13.94 7.16
CA TRP A 143 -4.11 14.62 7.71
C TRP A 143 -4.86 15.46 6.69
N GLN A 144 -4.15 16.10 5.76
CA GLN A 144 -4.79 16.85 4.66
C GLN A 144 -5.58 15.93 3.71
N LEU A 145 -5.07 14.73 3.42
CA LEU A 145 -5.79 13.72 2.63
C LEU A 145 -7.05 13.25 3.37
N ILE A 146 -6.95 12.91 4.66
CA ILE A 146 -8.09 12.52 5.49
C ILE A 146 -9.12 13.64 5.54
N ASP A 147 -8.71 14.85 5.91
CA ASP A 147 -9.61 16.02 6.01
C ASP A 147 -10.33 16.31 4.70
N THR A 148 -9.63 16.14 3.58
CA THR A 148 -10.22 16.36 2.27
C THR A 148 -11.20 15.27 1.90
N ALA A 149 -10.87 13.99 2.13
CA ALA A 149 -11.78 12.88 1.89
C ALA A 149 -13.04 13.00 2.76
N GLU A 150 -12.88 13.27 4.06
CA GLU A 150 -13.99 13.46 5.00
C GLU A 150 -14.89 14.66 4.66
N ARG A 151 -14.32 15.76 4.17
CA ARG A 151 -15.07 16.95 3.78
C ARG A 151 -15.79 16.79 2.44
N THR A 152 -15.11 16.17 1.46
CA THR A 152 -15.64 16.04 0.09
C THR A 152 -16.47 14.79 -0.11
N GLN A 153 -16.35 13.82 0.79
CA GLN A 153 -16.94 12.48 0.69
C GLN A 153 -16.58 11.82 -0.65
N GLN A 154 -15.28 11.87 -1.01
CA GLN A 154 -14.74 11.21 -2.18
C GLN A 154 -13.83 10.06 -1.75
N HIS A 155 -13.82 8.99 -2.54
CA HIS A 155 -12.88 7.90 -2.35
C HIS A 155 -11.44 8.36 -2.58
N CYS A 156 -10.53 7.95 -1.69
CA CYS A 156 -9.09 8.09 -1.84
C CYS A 156 -8.43 6.76 -1.46
N MET A 157 -7.97 6.03 -2.46
CA MET A 157 -7.32 4.72 -2.27
C MET A 157 -5.85 4.81 -2.63
N MET A 158 -4.99 4.41 -1.70
CA MET A 158 -3.60 4.13 -2.01
C MET A 158 -3.49 2.76 -2.71
N LEU A 159 -2.69 2.72 -3.77
CA LEU A 159 -2.57 1.56 -4.65
C LEU A 159 -1.54 0.55 -4.12
N GLU A 160 -1.81 0.02 -2.94
CA GLU A 160 -0.96 -1.01 -2.32
C GLU A 160 -1.28 -2.40 -2.91
N ASN A 161 -0.59 -2.73 -3.98
CA ASN A 161 -0.85 -3.91 -4.77
C ASN A 161 -0.51 -5.23 -4.07
N THR A 162 0.37 -5.22 -3.07
CA THR A 162 0.76 -6.45 -2.36
C THR A 162 -0.39 -7.06 -1.56
N VAL A 163 -1.39 -6.25 -1.17
CA VAL A 163 -2.65 -6.74 -0.56
C VAL A 163 -3.42 -7.70 -1.48
N TYR A 164 -3.16 -7.64 -2.79
CA TYR A 164 -3.80 -8.47 -3.83
C TYR A 164 -2.89 -9.60 -4.34
N ASP A 165 -1.85 -9.94 -3.62
CA ASP A 165 -1.06 -11.13 -3.86
C ASP A 165 -1.89 -12.39 -3.54
N ASP A 166 -1.82 -13.41 -4.39
CA ASP A 166 -2.65 -14.62 -4.30
C ASP A 166 -2.52 -15.31 -2.93
N PHE A 167 -1.29 -15.46 -2.43
CA PHE A 167 -1.05 -16.08 -1.12
C PHE A 167 -1.61 -15.22 0.00
N GLU A 168 -1.36 -13.91 -0.03
CA GLU A 168 -1.80 -12.97 1.01
C GLU A 168 -3.33 -12.88 1.06
N MET A 169 -4.00 -12.88 -0.09
CA MET A 169 -5.46 -12.95 -0.18
C MET A 169 -6.02 -14.26 0.37
N ALA A 170 -5.40 -15.40 0.05
CA ALA A 170 -5.81 -16.71 0.57
C ALA A 170 -5.63 -16.79 2.08
N VAL A 171 -4.47 -16.37 2.61
CA VAL A 171 -4.17 -16.33 4.07
C VAL A 171 -5.18 -15.44 4.79
N LYS A 172 -5.55 -14.29 4.24
CA LYS A 172 -6.57 -13.42 4.80
C LYS A 172 -7.95 -14.11 4.87
N LYS A 173 -8.34 -14.87 3.83
CA LYS A 173 -9.58 -15.67 3.86
C LYS A 173 -9.50 -16.79 4.91
N MET A 174 -8.36 -17.49 5.04
CA MET A 174 -8.12 -18.51 6.06
C MET A 174 -8.23 -17.92 7.46
N ALA A 175 -7.60 -16.77 7.71
CA ALA A 175 -7.67 -16.05 8.98
C ALA A 175 -9.11 -15.65 9.33
N LYS A 176 -9.86 -15.11 8.36
CA LYS A 176 -11.29 -14.77 8.53
C LYS A 176 -12.17 -15.97 8.83
N LYS A 177 -11.78 -17.17 8.39
CA LYS A 177 -12.45 -18.44 8.70
C LYS A 177 -11.95 -19.10 9.99
N GLY A 178 -11.04 -18.43 10.73
CA GLY A 178 -10.56 -18.87 12.04
C GLY A 178 -9.54 -20.02 11.98
N LEU A 179 -8.89 -20.27 10.83
CA LEU A 179 -7.89 -21.35 10.73
C LEU A 179 -6.65 -21.07 11.59
N PHE A 180 -6.31 -19.82 11.81
CA PHE A 180 -5.16 -19.45 12.64
C PHE A 180 -5.54 -19.11 14.10
N GLY A 181 -6.83 -19.22 14.46
CA GLY A 181 -7.33 -18.77 15.76
C GLY A 181 -7.22 -17.26 15.91
N GLU A 182 -6.93 -16.78 17.14
CA GLU A 182 -6.65 -15.35 17.37
C GLU A 182 -5.26 -15.03 16.83
N LEU A 183 -5.17 -14.05 15.94
CA LEU A 183 -3.88 -13.58 15.40
C LEU A 183 -3.16 -12.78 16.47
N ILE A 184 -1.88 -13.07 16.69
CA ILE A 184 -1.05 -12.46 17.74
C ILE A 184 0.11 -11.65 17.18
N HIS A 185 0.62 -12.02 15.99
CA HIS A 185 1.75 -11.37 15.36
C HIS A 185 1.66 -11.43 13.84
N ALA A 186 2.14 -10.38 13.17
CA ALA A 186 2.33 -10.34 11.73
C ALA A 186 3.70 -9.75 11.39
N GLU A 187 4.31 -10.23 10.29
CA GLU A 187 5.53 -9.65 9.74
C GLU A 187 5.31 -9.21 8.30
N GLY A 188 6.03 -8.18 7.91
CA GLY A 188 6.07 -7.70 6.55
C GLY A 188 7.36 -6.95 6.25
N GLY A 189 7.61 -6.65 4.99
CA GLY A 189 8.81 -5.90 4.63
C GLY A 189 8.94 -5.66 3.14
N TYR A 190 9.99 -4.96 2.80
CA TYR A 190 10.38 -4.74 1.42
C TYR A 190 11.89 -4.81 1.29
N ALA A 191 12.38 -5.94 0.82
CA ALA A 191 13.80 -6.22 0.70
C ALA A 191 14.14 -6.72 -0.70
N HIS A 192 14.96 -5.98 -1.40
CA HIS A 192 15.70 -6.35 -2.62
C HIS A 192 16.51 -5.15 -3.12
N PRO A 193 17.64 -5.35 -3.82
CA PRO A 193 18.33 -4.22 -4.46
C PRO A 193 17.46 -3.66 -5.59
N ILE A 194 17.15 -2.37 -5.54
CA ILE A 194 16.38 -1.74 -6.63
C ILE A 194 17.21 -1.38 -7.86
N GLY A 195 18.56 -1.46 -7.76
CA GLY A 195 19.48 -1.35 -8.90
C GLY A 195 19.28 -0.07 -9.70
N ASP A 196 19.15 -0.19 -11.02
CA ASP A 196 19.01 0.95 -11.94
C ASP A 196 17.67 1.72 -11.81
N ARG A 197 16.78 1.31 -10.91
CA ARG A 197 15.53 2.04 -10.63
C ARG A 197 15.71 3.19 -9.63
N TRP A 198 16.93 3.41 -9.11
CA TRP A 198 17.24 4.61 -8.37
C TRP A 198 17.16 5.84 -9.27
N THR A 199 16.24 6.73 -8.97
CA THR A 199 16.09 8.04 -9.62
C THR A 199 16.73 9.13 -8.77
N PRO A 200 17.16 10.26 -9.35
CA PRO A 200 17.73 11.37 -8.58
C PRO A 200 16.83 11.83 -7.42
N TRP A 201 15.53 11.94 -7.64
CA TRP A 201 14.59 12.37 -6.59
C TRP A 201 14.45 11.35 -5.43
N ARG A 202 14.50 10.03 -5.73
CA ARG A 202 14.51 8.99 -4.67
C ARG A 202 15.79 9.05 -3.85
N MET A 203 16.92 9.23 -4.52
CA MET A 203 18.21 9.38 -3.84
C MET A 203 18.26 10.64 -2.98
N ALA A 204 17.78 11.77 -3.49
CA ALA A 204 17.69 13.00 -2.71
C ALA A 204 16.79 12.86 -1.48
N TYR A 205 15.66 12.16 -1.62
CA TYR A 205 14.77 11.88 -0.48
C TYR A 205 15.43 10.97 0.56
N ALA A 206 16.04 9.86 0.15
CA ALA A 206 16.72 8.93 1.06
C ALA A 206 17.96 9.56 1.73
N GLN A 207 18.67 10.46 1.05
CA GLN A 207 19.78 11.20 1.62
C GLN A 207 19.37 12.05 2.83
N GLN A 208 18.15 12.59 2.83
CA GLN A 208 17.67 13.53 3.86
C GLN A 208 16.80 12.85 4.92
N ASN A 209 16.33 11.63 4.70
CA ASN A 209 15.37 10.98 5.56
C ASN A 209 15.86 9.61 6.03
N CYS A 210 15.95 9.43 7.34
CA CYS A 210 16.16 8.11 7.96
C CYS A 210 14.83 7.37 8.15
N GLY A 211 14.89 6.14 8.64
CA GLY A 211 13.73 5.31 8.92
C GLY A 211 13.24 4.48 7.72
N ASP A 212 12.05 3.96 7.82
CA ASP A 212 11.43 3.18 6.76
C ASP A 212 10.78 4.13 5.73
N VAL A 213 11.54 4.50 4.71
CA VAL A 213 11.09 5.45 3.68
C VAL A 213 10.07 4.86 2.69
N TYR A 214 9.80 3.55 2.76
CA TYR A 214 8.85 2.86 1.87
C TYR A 214 8.14 1.69 2.58
N PRO A 215 7.38 1.95 3.65
CA PRO A 215 6.83 0.91 4.54
C PRO A 215 5.64 0.15 3.95
N THR A 216 4.96 0.70 2.95
CA THR A 216 3.61 0.31 2.55
C THR A 216 3.49 -1.16 2.15
N HIS A 217 4.48 -1.70 1.43
CA HIS A 217 4.49 -3.12 1.01
C HIS A 217 4.64 -4.12 2.16
N GLY A 218 5.19 -3.69 3.29
CA GLY A 218 5.25 -4.51 4.50
C GLY A 218 4.03 -4.34 5.39
N ILE A 219 3.67 -3.08 5.70
CA ILE A 219 2.62 -2.78 6.67
C ILE A 219 1.21 -2.98 6.09
N GLY A 220 0.98 -2.69 4.80
CA GLY A 220 -0.34 -2.78 4.16
C GLY A 220 -1.00 -4.15 4.30
N PRO A 221 -0.35 -5.25 3.86
CA PRO A 221 -0.87 -6.60 4.06
C PRO A 221 -1.10 -6.96 5.54
N ALA A 222 -0.18 -6.58 6.44
CA ALA A 222 -0.31 -6.84 7.87
C ALA A 222 -1.54 -6.12 8.47
N CYS A 223 -1.76 -4.84 8.14
CA CYS A 223 -2.93 -4.08 8.56
C CYS A 223 -4.23 -4.70 8.05
N LYS A 224 -4.27 -5.13 6.78
CA LYS A 224 -5.46 -5.77 6.20
C LYS A 224 -5.74 -7.14 6.82
N LEU A 225 -4.71 -7.89 7.16
CA LEU A 225 -4.83 -9.20 7.82
C LEU A 225 -5.35 -9.06 9.26
N LEU A 226 -4.81 -8.11 10.00
CA LEU A 226 -5.21 -7.82 11.39
C LEU A 226 -6.48 -6.95 11.48
N ASN A 227 -7.03 -6.52 10.35
CA ASN A 227 -8.24 -5.71 10.23
C ASN A 227 -8.14 -4.39 11.04
N MET A 228 -7.01 -3.68 10.86
CA MET A 228 -6.72 -2.40 11.53
C MET A 228 -7.83 -1.38 11.28
N HIS A 229 -7.93 -0.37 12.15
CA HIS A 229 -8.96 0.65 12.33
C HIS A 229 -10.42 0.14 12.39
N LYS A 230 -10.68 -1.14 12.07
CA LYS A 230 -12.02 -1.76 12.17
C LYS A 230 -12.21 -2.58 13.44
N THR A 231 -11.24 -3.43 13.80
CA THR A 231 -11.32 -4.32 14.96
C THR A 231 -10.14 -4.19 15.94
N ASP A 232 -9.11 -3.45 15.55
CA ASP A 232 -7.93 -3.12 16.35
C ASP A 232 -7.32 -1.83 15.79
N ARG A 233 -6.30 -1.26 16.42
CA ARG A 233 -5.59 -0.06 16.00
C ARG A 233 -4.12 -0.15 16.39
N MET A 234 -3.22 0.33 15.54
CA MET A 234 -1.82 0.54 15.91
C MET A 234 -1.75 1.54 17.06
N HIS A 235 -0.90 1.26 18.05
CA HIS A 235 -0.80 2.05 19.28
C HIS A 235 0.49 2.84 19.32
N TYR A 236 1.63 2.16 19.28
CA TYR A 236 2.94 2.80 19.21
C TYR A 236 3.92 1.93 18.43
N LEU A 237 4.99 2.54 17.97
CA LEU A 237 6.11 1.85 17.32
C LEU A 237 7.45 2.24 17.94
N THR A 238 8.44 1.36 17.69
CA THR A 238 9.86 1.59 17.93
C THR A 238 10.63 1.19 16.69
N SER A 239 11.60 1.99 16.27
CA SER A 239 12.37 1.72 15.05
C SER A 239 13.86 1.89 15.27
N MET A 240 14.63 1.04 14.60
CA MET A 240 16.08 1.09 14.48
C MET A 240 16.51 0.99 13.04
N GLN A 241 17.65 1.58 12.72
CA GLN A 241 18.32 1.40 11.43
C GLN A 241 19.81 1.21 11.60
N THR A 242 20.45 0.62 10.58
CA THR A 242 21.91 0.62 10.44
C THR A 242 22.41 1.96 9.95
N ASP A 243 23.73 2.18 9.99
CA ASP A 243 24.35 3.24 9.20
C ASP A 243 24.22 2.94 7.69
N ALA A 244 24.49 3.95 6.87
CA ALA A 244 24.45 3.87 5.41
C ALA A 244 25.81 3.43 4.86
N PHE A 245 26.10 2.14 4.90
CA PHE A 245 27.35 1.56 4.38
C PHE A 245 27.36 1.50 2.84
N ILE A 246 26.20 1.22 2.23
CA ILE A 246 26.01 1.05 0.79
C ILE A 246 25.34 2.28 0.19
N GLY A 247 24.42 2.90 0.93
CA GLY A 247 23.63 4.04 0.47
C GLY A 247 24.47 5.20 -0.06
N THR A 248 25.58 5.54 0.62
CA THR A 248 26.54 6.56 0.18
C THR A 248 27.17 6.25 -1.17
N GLN A 249 27.53 4.98 -1.41
CA GLN A 249 28.14 4.53 -2.65
C GLN A 249 27.13 4.59 -3.83
N ILE A 250 25.89 4.16 -3.57
CA ILE A 250 24.81 4.24 -4.57
C ILE A 250 24.51 5.70 -4.90
N TYR A 251 24.45 6.57 -3.90
CA TYR A 251 24.23 8.00 -4.09
C TYR A 251 25.28 8.60 -5.01
N GLN A 252 26.57 8.36 -4.73
CA GLN A 252 27.69 8.86 -5.55
C GLN A 252 27.57 8.39 -7.01
N LYS A 253 27.18 7.12 -7.22
CA LYS A 253 26.97 6.55 -8.55
C LYS A 253 25.81 7.19 -9.30
N VAL A 254 24.67 7.42 -8.64
CA VAL A 254 23.43 7.95 -9.25
C VAL A 254 23.52 9.46 -9.47
N MET A 255 24.00 10.18 -8.47
CA MET A 255 24.04 11.66 -8.47
C MET A 255 25.32 12.23 -9.09
N GLN A 256 26.33 11.40 -9.36
CA GLN A 256 27.64 11.79 -9.88
C GLN A 256 28.35 12.86 -9.04
N THR A 257 28.08 12.87 -7.72
CA THR A 257 28.65 13.81 -6.75
C THR A 257 29.08 13.09 -5.48
N PRO A 258 30.15 13.53 -4.78
CA PRO A 258 30.52 12.98 -3.49
C PRO A 258 29.34 13.04 -2.48
N CYS A 259 29.24 12.04 -1.64
CA CYS A 259 28.25 11.98 -0.56
C CYS A 259 28.97 11.98 0.79
N SER A 260 28.86 13.08 1.55
CA SER A 260 29.42 13.18 2.90
C SER A 260 28.43 12.76 3.99
N PHE A 261 27.15 12.70 3.65
CA PHE A 261 26.08 12.36 4.59
C PHE A 261 24.92 11.69 3.85
N PHE A 262 24.42 10.59 4.42
CA PHE A 262 23.26 9.87 3.90
C PHE A 262 22.45 9.36 5.09
N ALA A 263 21.23 9.88 5.27
CA ALA A 263 20.44 9.65 6.47
C ALA A 263 19.80 8.26 6.52
N ASN A 264 19.40 7.70 5.35
CA ASN A 264 18.70 6.42 5.32
C ASN A 264 19.66 5.25 5.52
N GLY A 265 19.51 4.51 6.60
CA GLY A 265 20.28 3.29 6.85
C GLY A 265 20.01 2.21 5.80
N ASP A 266 20.98 1.32 5.59
CA ASP A 266 20.81 0.24 4.61
C ASP A 266 19.73 -0.76 5.03
N GLN A 267 19.49 -0.92 6.32
CA GLN A 267 18.44 -1.77 6.91
C GLN A 267 17.68 -0.99 7.97
N THR A 268 16.36 -0.98 7.88
CA THR A 268 15.46 -0.48 8.94
C THR A 268 14.60 -1.63 9.47
N SER A 269 14.37 -1.65 10.78
CA SER A 269 13.48 -2.59 11.47
C SER A 269 12.56 -1.81 12.41
N THR A 270 11.26 -2.00 12.26
CA THR A 270 10.23 -1.29 13.03
C THR A 270 9.28 -2.30 13.66
N THR A 271 9.13 -2.24 14.98
CA THR A 271 8.16 -3.05 15.73
C THR A 271 7.00 -2.16 16.17
N ILE A 272 5.80 -2.61 15.89
CA ILE A 272 4.55 -1.90 16.21
C ILE A 272 3.75 -2.73 17.19
N ARG A 273 3.18 -2.11 18.22
CA ARG A 273 2.21 -2.72 19.12
C ARG A 273 0.81 -2.16 18.85
N THR A 274 -0.20 -3.03 18.86
CA THR A 274 -1.60 -2.64 18.73
C THR A 274 -2.26 -2.44 20.08
N LEU A 275 -3.43 -1.79 20.10
CA LEU A 275 -4.23 -1.62 21.34
C LEU A 275 -4.66 -2.94 21.95
N LYS A 276 -4.95 -3.95 21.14
CA LYS A 276 -5.29 -5.31 21.61
C LYS A 276 -4.07 -6.14 22.01
N GLY A 277 -2.87 -5.59 21.94
CA GLY A 277 -1.66 -6.25 22.39
C GLY A 277 -1.00 -7.16 21.35
N LYS A 278 -1.45 -7.11 20.08
CA LYS A 278 -0.77 -7.77 18.96
C LYS A 278 0.48 -7.01 18.59
N THR A 279 1.38 -7.65 17.84
CA THR A 279 2.59 -7.01 17.35
C THR A 279 2.72 -7.15 15.84
N ILE A 280 3.37 -6.15 15.21
CA ILE A 280 3.74 -6.20 13.80
C ILE A 280 5.23 -5.86 13.72
N LEU A 281 6.00 -6.66 12.98
CA LEU A 281 7.38 -6.36 12.62
C LEU A 281 7.45 -6.04 11.14
N ILE A 282 8.03 -4.89 10.80
CA ILE A 282 8.31 -4.57 9.40
C ILE A 282 9.78 -4.24 9.20
N GLN A 283 10.29 -4.58 8.02
CA GLN A 283 11.68 -4.32 7.64
C GLN A 283 11.76 -3.71 6.24
N HIS A 284 12.71 -2.81 6.06
CA HIS A 284 13.03 -2.19 4.79
C HIS A 284 14.52 -2.31 4.48
N ASN A 285 14.85 -2.85 3.29
CA ASN A 285 16.21 -2.94 2.79
C ASN A 285 16.22 -3.00 1.26
N VAL A 286 16.56 -1.89 0.63
CA VAL A 286 16.61 -1.78 -0.84
C VAL A 286 18.01 -1.42 -1.36
N MET A 287 18.99 -1.39 -0.47
CA MET A 287 20.39 -1.08 -0.76
C MET A 287 21.24 -2.35 -0.95
N SER A 288 21.07 -3.33 -0.03
CA SER A 288 21.92 -4.51 0.04
C SER A 288 21.59 -5.53 -1.05
N PRO A 289 22.58 -6.36 -1.48
CA PRO A 289 22.37 -7.46 -2.42
C PRO A 289 21.63 -8.63 -1.73
N ARG A 290 20.35 -8.45 -1.56
CA ARG A 290 19.44 -9.36 -0.86
C ARG A 290 18.36 -9.86 -1.83
N PRO A 291 17.98 -11.16 -1.83
CA PRO A 291 16.88 -11.66 -2.64
C PRO A 291 15.59 -10.89 -2.36
N TYR A 292 14.72 -10.79 -3.38
CA TYR A 292 13.39 -10.21 -3.20
C TYR A 292 12.62 -10.94 -2.09
N ASN A 293 12.18 -10.19 -1.10
CA ASN A 293 11.49 -10.72 0.06
C ASN A 293 10.57 -9.65 0.65
N ARG A 294 9.28 -9.97 0.84
CA ARG A 294 8.33 -9.12 1.56
C ARG A 294 8.08 -9.58 2.99
N MET A 295 8.75 -10.64 3.43
CA MET A 295 8.68 -11.19 4.80
C MET A 295 7.27 -11.48 5.30
N PHE A 296 6.30 -11.63 4.41
CA PHE A 296 4.92 -11.85 4.79
C PHE A 296 4.78 -13.12 5.64
N GLN A 297 4.38 -12.93 6.88
CA GLN A 297 4.20 -13.97 7.87
C GLN A 297 3.09 -13.58 8.85
N VAL A 298 2.35 -14.58 9.32
CA VAL A 298 1.35 -14.43 10.38
C VAL A 298 1.43 -15.58 11.37
N ILE A 299 1.28 -15.24 12.64
CA ILE A 299 1.22 -16.19 13.76
C ILE A 299 -0.12 -15.97 14.48
N GLY A 300 -0.83 -17.07 14.70
CA GLY A 300 -2.02 -17.11 15.52
C GLY A 300 -1.96 -18.21 16.57
N THR A 301 -2.97 -18.27 17.41
CA THR A 301 -3.05 -19.29 18.51
C THR A 301 -3.27 -20.71 17.98
N GLN A 302 -3.70 -20.86 16.74
CA GLN A 302 -4.07 -22.14 16.12
C GLN A 302 -3.28 -22.43 14.83
N GLY A 303 -2.40 -21.53 14.40
CA GLY A 303 -1.65 -21.76 13.18
C GLY A 303 -0.72 -20.61 12.79
N TYR A 304 0.03 -20.87 11.76
CA TYR A 304 1.08 -20.03 11.19
C TYR A 304 1.03 -20.12 9.67
N ALA A 305 1.34 -19.01 8.98
CA ALA A 305 1.57 -19.00 7.55
C ALA A 305 2.69 -18.03 7.21
N ALA A 306 3.59 -18.43 6.30
CA ALA A 306 4.65 -17.58 5.74
C ALA A 306 4.78 -17.78 4.25
N LYS A 307 5.14 -16.70 3.54
CA LYS A 307 5.43 -16.76 2.11
C LYS A 307 6.92 -16.87 1.81
N TYR A 308 7.74 -16.28 2.63
CA TYR A 308 9.18 -16.13 2.39
C TYR A 308 10.02 -16.69 3.53
N PRO A 309 11.21 -17.28 3.28
CA PRO A 309 11.77 -17.56 1.94
C PRO A 309 11.07 -18.70 1.20
N THR A 310 10.31 -19.52 1.90
CA THR A 310 9.53 -20.66 1.38
C THR A 310 8.09 -20.55 1.84
N LEU A 311 7.16 -21.12 1.05
CA LEU A 311 5.77 -21.22 1.45
C LEU A 311 5.62 -22.23 2.58
N GLU A 312 5.11 -21.79 3.72
CA GLU A 312 4.87 -22.63 4.89
C GLU A 312 3.50 -22.33 5.49
N ILE A 313 2.77 -23.37 5.85
CA ILE A 313 1.55 -23.27 6.67
C ILE A 313 1.62 -24.35 7.72
N MET A 314 1.48 -23.96 8.97
CA MET A 314 1.39 -24.86 10.11
C MET A 314 0.03 -24.69 10.79
N LEU A 315 -0.67 -25.78 11.08
CA LEU A 315 -1.97 -25.77 11.74
C LEU A 315 -1.95 -26.61 13.00
N SER A 316 -2.67 -26.18 14.03
CA SER A 316 -2.99 -27.03 15.18
C SER A 316 -3.87 -28.21 14.74
N ARG A 317 -3.94 -29.25 15.57
CA ARG A 317 -4.85 -30.39 15.36
C ARG A 317 -6.28 -29.95 15.07
N GLU A 318 -6.80 -29.04 15.86
CA GLU A 318 -8.16 -28.52 15.71
C GLU A 318 -8.36 -27.81 14.36
N SER A 319 -7.42 -26.97 13.94
CA SER A 319 -7.50 -26.24 12.67
C SER A 319 -7.23 -27.13 11.47
N ALA A 320 -6.36 -28.13 11.58
CA ALA A 320 -6.12 -29.15 10.57
C ALA A 320 -7.40 -29.97 10.29
N ALA A 321 -8.10 -30.38 11.34
CA ALA A 321 -9.38 -31.09 11.22
C ALA A 321 -10.44 -30.28 10.47
N LYS A 322 -10.52 -28.95 10.63
CA LYS A 322 -11.45 -28.06 9.92
C LYS A 322 -11.27 -28.10 8.39
N VAL A 323 -10.09 -28.48 7.93
CA VAL A 323 -9.75 -28.61 6.51
C VAL A 323 -9.55 -30.05 6.06
N GLY A 324 -10.04 -31.02 6.85
CA GLY A 324 -10.01 -32.45 6.51
C GLY A 324 -8.66 -33.14 6.69
N ILE A 325 -7.74 -32.52 7.42
CA ILE A 325 -6.42 -33.10 7.72
C ILE A 325 -6.45 -33.63 9.16
N ASN A 326 -6.43 -34.95 9.30
CA ASN A 326 -6.39 -35.62 10.59
C ASN A 326 -4.94 -35.89 11.01
N ILE A 327 -4.58 -35.51 12.22
CA ILE A 327 -3.24 -35.69 12.80
C ILE A 327 -3.34 -36.17 14.25
N ASP A 328 -2.38 -36.96 14.67
CA ASP A 328 -2.27 -37.41 16.05
C ASP A 328 -1.47 -36.44 16.94
N GLU A 329 -0.63 -35.62 16.32
CA GLU A 329 0.16 -34.58 16.96
C GLU A 329 -0.64 -33.32 17.28
N ASN A 330 -0.11 -32.42 18.13
CA ASN A 330 -0.76 -31.17 18.49
C ASN A 330 -0.82 -30.16 17.33
N SER A 331 0.11 -30.27 16.38
CA SER A 331 0.19 -29.40 15.19
C SER A 331 0.93 -30.12 14.05
N VAL A 332 0.72 -29.65 12.83
CA VAL A 332 1.35 -30.19 11.62
C VAL A 332 1.84 -29.06 10.71
N LEU A 333 3.09 -29.17 10.24
CA LEU A 333 3.58 -28.41 9.09
C LEU A 333 3.06 -29.08 7.82
N LEU A 334 2.28 -28.35 7.03
CA LEU A 334 1.64 -28.90 5.83
C LEU A 334 2.66 -29.20 4.73
N SER A 335 2.47 -30.29 4.02
CA SER A 335 3.22 -30.59 2.81
C SER A 335 2.88 -29.61 1.67
N ALA A 336 3.75 -29.53 0.66
CA ALA A 336 3.53 -28.64 -0.49
C ALA A 336 2.18 -28.90 -1.18
N SER A 337 1.77 -30.17 -1.33
CA SER A 337 0.47 -30.51 -1.95
C SER A 337 -0.73 -30.12 -1.09
N GLN A 338 -0.61 -30.19 0.24
CA GLN A 338 -1.66 -29.73 1.15
C GLN A 338 -1.77 -28.20 1.12
N ILE A 339 -0.65 -27.49 1.07
CA ILE A 339 -0.62 -26.02 0.92
C ILE A 339 -1.28 -25.62 -0.40
N GLU A 340 -0.93 -26.26 -1.51
CA GLU A 340 -1.53 -25.99 -2.82
C GLU A 340 -3.05 -26.19 -2.81
N THR A 341 -3.53 -27.29 -2.22
CA THR A 341 -4.95 -27.60 -2.04
C THR A 341 -5.65 -26.51 -1.23
N LEU A 342 -5.05 -26.06 -0.12
CA LEU A 342 -5.59 -24.98 0.70
C LEU A 342 -5.62 -23.65 -0.05
N LEU A 343 -4.54 -23.27 -0.70
CA LEU A 343 -4.47 -22.05 -1.48
C LEU A 343 -5.53 -22.03 -2.58
N HIS A 344 -5.76 -23.15 -3.25
CA HIS A 344 -6.83 -23.26 -4.23
C HIS A 344 -8.22 -23.10 -3.60
N SER A 345 -8.48 -23.73 -2.45
CA SER A 345 -9.75 -23.66 -1.72
C SER A 345 -10.07 -22.27 -1.17
N TYR A 346 -9.05 -21.50 -0.84
CA TYR A 346 -9.17 -20.13 -0.32
C TYR A 346 -8.77 -19.06 -1.34
N ALA A 347 -8.55 -19.44 -2.60
CA ALA A 347 -8.27 -18.49 -3.68
C ALA A 347 -9.35 -17.41 -3.80
N PRO A 348 -9.03 -16.21 -4.31
CA PRO A 348 -10.05 -15.24 -4.71
C PRO A 348 -10.93 -15.80 -5.84
N ASP A 349 -12.21 -15.41 -5.85
CA ASP A 349 -13.19 -15.86 -6.86
C ASP A 349 -13.00 -15.08 -8.18
N PHE A 350 -11.83 -15.19 -8.80
CA PHE A 350 -11.58 -14.67 -10.14
C PHE A 350 -11.77 -15.78 -11.19
N ARG A 351 -12.31 -15.40 -12.36
CA ARG A 351 -12.42 -16.34 -13.48
C ARG A 351 -11.01 -16.71 -13.99
N PRO A 352 -10.81 -17.93 -14.51
CA PRO A 352 -9.51 -18.36 -15.05
C PRO A 352 -8.95 -17.41 -16.12
N GLU A 353 -9.80 -16.86 -17.00
CA GLU A 353 -9.40 -15.91 -18.03
C GLU A 353 -8.86 -14.61 -17.41
N THR A 354 -9.47 -14.14 -16.31
CA THR A 354 -9.02 -12.97 -15.56
C THR A 354 -7.65 -13.21 -14.94
N ILE A 355 -7.42 -14.42 -14.39
CA ILE A 355 -6.12 -14.79 -13.80
C ILE A 355 -5.03 -14.82 -14.88
N ASN A 356 -5.31 -15.43 -16.03
CA ASN A 356 -4.37 -15.50 -17.14
C ASN A 356 -4.02 -14.09 -17.66
N LEU A 357 -5.02 -13.25 -17.87
CA LEU A 357 -4.83 -11.87 -18.30
C LEU A 357 -4.02 -11.07 -17.27
N ALA A 358 -4.32 -11.21 -15.98
CA ALA A 358 -3.60 -10.52 -14.91
C ALA A 358 -2.10 -10.85 -14.94
N LYS A 359 -1.75 -12.14 -15.08
CA LYS A 359 -0.35 -12.59 -15.17
C LYS A 359 0.37 -12.10 -16.42
N GLN A 360 -0.35 -11.93 -17.53
CA GLN A 360 0.20 -11.34 -18.77
C GLN A 360 0.48 -9.84 -18.61
N LEU A 361 -0.42 -9.12 -17.95
CA LEU A 361 -0.32 -7.66 -17.78
C LEU A 361 0.57 -7.23 -16.61
N ASP A 362 0.76 -8.11 -15.62
CA ASP A 362 1.64 -7.87 -14.47
C ASP A 362 2.46 -9.13 -14.16
N PRO A 363 3.74 -9.18 -14.58
CA PRO A 363 4.63 -10.34 -14.35
C PRO A 363 4.84 -10.72 -12.88
N ARG A 364 4.44 -9.84 -11.95
CA ARG A 364 4.52 -10.10 -10.50
C ARG A 364 3.29 -10.83 -9.96
N GLY A 365 2.74 -11.77 -10.71
CA GLY A 365 1.60 -12.58 -10.32
C GLY A 365 0.24 -11.95 -10.59
N GLY A 366 0.19 -10.78 -11.25
CA GLY A 366 -1.06 -10.12 -11.59
C GLY A 366 -1.63 -9.21 -10.50
N MET A 367 -0.96 -9.06 -9.35
CA MET A 367 -1.49 -8.34 -8.18
C MET A 367 -1.89 -6.90 -8.49
N SER A 368 -1.15 -6.18 -9.36
CA SER A 368 -1.52 -4.82 -9.76
C SER A 368 -2.79 -4.79 -10.61
N TYR A 369 -3.00 -5.80 -11.46
CA TYR A 369 -4.23 -5.89 -12.25
C TYR A 369 -5.44 -6.26 -11.38
N PHE A 370 -5.29 -7.18 -10.42
CA PHE A 370 -6.36 -7.51 -9.47
C PHE A 370 -6.76 -6.31 -8.63
N MET A 371 -5.80 -5.52 -8.16
CA MET A 371 -6.04 -4.26 -7.45
C MET A 371 -6.85 -3.27 -8.31
N ASP A 372 -6.39 -3.02 -9.55
CA ASP A 372 -7.05 -2.11 -10.50
C ASP A 372 -8.47 -2.58 -10.82
N LEU A 373 -8.66 -3.91 -11.05
CA LEU A 373 -9.96 -4.53 -11.32
C LEU A 373 -10.92 -4.40 -10.13
N ARG A 374 -10.42 -4.63 -8.91
CA ARG A 374 -11.22 -4.48 -7.68
C ARG A 374 -11.63 -3.04 -7.44
N LEU A 375 -10.72 -2.08 -7.62
CA LEU A 375 -11.04 -0.67 -7.54
C LEU A 375 -12.14 -0.28 -8.53
N ALA A 376 -11.97 -0.66 -9.80
CA ALA A 376 -12.97 -0.38 -10.83
C ALA A 376 -14.32 -1.03 -10.48
N HIS A 377 -14.32 -2.29 -10.05
CA HIS A 377 -15.53 -3.00 -9.64
C HIS A 377 -16.26 -2.29 -8.49
N CYS A 378 -15.55 -1.89 -7.43
CA CYS A 378 -16.15 -1.19 -6.29
C CYS A 378 -16.82 0.13 -6.75
N LEU A 379 -16.14 0.93 -7.56
CA LEU A 379 -16.69 2.19 -8.08
C LEU A 379 -17.87 1.97 -9.03
N GLN A 380 -17.81 0.95 -9.87
CA GLN A 380 -18.90 0.61 -10.81
C GLN A 380 -20.16 0.10 -10.10
N GLN A 381 -20.00 -0.58 -8.98
CA GLN A 381 -21.11 -1.14 -8.21
C GLN A 381 -21.55 -0.24 -7.04
N GLY A 382 -20.84 0.86 -6.78
CA GLY A 382 -21.13 1.72 -5.62
C GLY A 382 -20.80 1.08 -4.28
N LEU A 383 -19.84 0.15 -4.25
CA LEU A 383 -19.41 -0.56 -3.05
C LEU A 383 -18.32 0.24 -2.31
N PRO A 384 -18.14 0.01 -1.00
CA PRO A 384 -16.96 0.49 -0.30
C PRO A 384 -15.69 -0.05 -0.97
N LEU A 385 -14.64 0.75 -0.98
CA LEU A 385 -13.35 0.29 -1.47
C LEU A 385 -12.73 -0.75 -0.52
N ASP A 386 -11.91 -1.63 -1.07
CA ASP A 386 -11.16 -2.61 -0.28
C ASP A 386 -10.16 -1.94 0.68
N MET A 387 -9.65 -0.77 0.30
CA MET A 387 -8.79 0.10 1.11
C MET A 387 -9.32 1.54 0.99
N ASP A 388 -9.36 2.24 2.12
CA ASP A 388 -9.81 3.63 2.20
C ASP A 388 -8.67 4.59 2.59
N VAL A 389 -8.98 5.85 2.85
CA VAL A 389 -7.98 6.84 3.26
C VAL A 389 -7.34 6.54 4.61
N TYR A 390 -7.98 5.75 5.46
CA TYR A 390 -7.40 5.37 6.76
C TYR A 390 -6.38 4.24 6.59
N ASP A 391 -6.60 3.28 5.67
CA ASP A 391 -5.58 2.31 5.27
C ASP A 391 -4.33 3.02 4.70
N LEU A 392 -4.55 4.05 3.87
CA LEU A 392 -3.48 4.91 3.36
C LEU A 392 -2.70 5.56 4.50
N ALA A 393 -3.42 6.16 5.44
CA ALA A 393 -2.82 6.86 6.58
C ALA A 393 -1.99 5.91 7.46
N GLU A 394 -2.53 4.76 7.80
CA GLU A 394 -1.82 3.71 8.56
C GLU A 394 -0.54 3.28 7.83
N GLY A 395 -0.62 3.04 6.51
CA GLY A 395 0.54 2.63 5.72
C GLY A 395 1.61 3.70 5.60
N CYS A 396 1.23 4.93 5.30
CA CYS A 396 2.18 6.03 5.04
C CYS A 396 2.79 6.63 6.31
N SER A 397 2.08 6.60 7.46
CA SER A 397 2.53 7.22 8.71
C SER A 397 3.84 6.64 9.24
N ILE A 398 4.10 5.38 8.95
CA ILE A 398 5.29 4.67 9.44
C ILE A 398 6.58 5.36 8.99
N ALA A 399 6.59 5.99 7.81
CA ALA A 399 7.77 6.67 7.30
C ALA A 399 8.24 7.78 8.26
N GLU A 400 7.35 8.70 8.62
CA GLU A 400 7.68 9.79 9.54
C GLU A 400 7.82 9.30 10.98
N LEU A 401 6.97 8.39 11.44
CA LEU A 401 7.02 7.90 12.83
C LEU A 401 8.26 7.04 13.10
N SER A 402 8.72 6.24 12.14
CA SER A 402 9.99 5.50 12.28
C SER A 402 11.20 6.42 12.31
N LYS A 403 11.19 7.47 11.46
CA LYS A 403 12.18 8.53 11.48
C LYS A 403 12.25 9.17 12.86
N LEU A 404 11.10 9.59 13.40
CA LEU A 404 11.00 10.23 14.71
C LEU A 404 11.55 9.33 15.83
N SER A 405 11.24 8.01 15.79
CA SER A 405 11.78 7.04 16.74
C SER A 405 13.31 6.98 16.68
N ILE A 406 13.89 6.86 15.49
CA ILE A 406 15.33 6.75 15.27
C ILE A 406 16.07 8.02 15.71
N GLU A 407 15.57 9.20 15.34
CA GLU A 407 16.17 10.49 15.70
C GLU A 407 16.19 10.72 17.22
N HIS A 408 15.33 10.03 17.97
CA HIS A 408 15.28 10.07 19.44
C HIS A 408 15.82 8.78 20.10
N GLY A 409 16.78 8.11 19.46
CA GLY A 409 17.45 6.94 20.04
C GLY A 409 16.56 5.71 20.16
N SER A 410 15.69 5.49 19.19
CA SER A 410 14.73 4.38 19.14
C SER A 410 13.65 4.42 20.23
N MET A 411 13.30 5.61 20.69
CA MET A 411 12.21 5.76 21.65
C MET A 411 10.85 5.33 21.03
N PRO A 412 9.93 4.80 21.86
CA PRO A 412 8.58 4.55 21.43
C PRO A 412 7.90 5.84 20.95
N VAL A 413 7.19 5.78 19.83
CA VAL A 413 6.41 6.89 19.26
C VAL A 413 4.95 6.46 19.17
N MET A 414 4.04 7.25 19.73
CA MET A 414 2.61 6.99 19.65
C MET A 414 2.12 7.14 18.21
N ILE A 415 1.22 6.27 17.79
CA ILE A 415 0.60 6.33 16.46
C ILE A 415 -0.75 7.02 16.58
N PRO A 416 -1.03 8.10 15.81
CA PRO A 416 -2.31 8.81 15.89
C PRO A 416 -3.49 7.90 15.55
N ASP A 417 -4.66 8.23 16.09
CA ASP A 417 -5.91 7.64 15.64
C ASP A 417 -6.42 8.34 14.38
N PHE A 418 -6.09 7.81 13.23
CA PHE A 418 -6.49 8.40 11.95
C PHE A 418 -7.99 8.45 11.73
N THR A 419 -8.76 7.59 12.41
CA THR A 419 -10.24 7.58 12.35
C THR A 419 -10.88 8.56 13.34
N ARG A 420 -10.10 9.17 14.24
CA ARG A 420 -10.62 10.11 15.26
C ARG A 420 -11.75 9.51 16.09
N GLY A 421 -11.62 8.23 16.47
CA GLY A 421 -12.60 7.50 17.27
C GLY A 421 -13.81 6.98 16.50
N ALA A 422 -13.89 7.18 15.17
CA ALA A 422 -15.00 6.60 14.38
C ALA A 422 -14.79 5.11 14.06
N GLY A 423 -13.53 4.65 14.08
CA GLY A 423 -13.18 3.25 13.89
C GLY A 423 -13.22 2.45 15.19
N PHE A 424 -12.21 1.57 15.38
CA PHE A 424 -12.11 0.77 16.59
C PHE A 424 -11.89 1.66 17.83
N VAL A 425 -12.82 1.55 18.78
CA VAL A 425 -12.73 2.12 20.14
C VAL A 425 -12.63 0.95 21.12
N ARG A 426 -11.70 1.05 22.08
CA ARG A 426 -11.45 0.02 23.09
C ARG A 426 -12.53 -0.03 24.15
#